data_c806671af00b935343b8bdf0b19a09ff
#
_entry.id   c806671af00b935343b8bdf0b19a09ff
#
_cell.length_a   1.000
_cell.length_b   1.000
_cell.length_c   1.000
_cell.angle_alpha   90.00
_cell.angle_beta   90.00
_cell.angle_gamma   90.00
#
_symmetry.space_group_name_H-M   'P 1'
#
loop_
_entity.id
_entity.type
_entity.pdbx_description
1 polymer ?
#
loop_
_entity_poly.entity_id
_entity_poly.type
_entity_poly.pdbx_seq_one_letter_code
_entity_poly.pdbx_strand_id
1 'polypeptide(L)'
;VIDGPNGCKLSLIICHDGMFPEMAREAAYKGAEIMLRTAGYTAPIRDSWKFTNQSNAFCNLMVTANVCMCGSDGTFDSMGEGMICNFDGAIIAHGTSGRAGEIITAEVRPDLVREARINWGVENNIYQFGHRGYVAVKGGAQDCPYTYMTDLAAGQYRLPWEDEVKTTDGSGFGFPTPTRVFTPTKEAAE
;
A
#
# COMPACT_ATOMS: atom_id res chain seq x y z
N VAL A 1 1.58 -7.12 -10.38
CA VAL A 1 2.99 -6.77 -10.61
C VAL A 1 3.41 -7.23 -11.98
N ILE A 2 4.10 -6.37 -12.70
CA ILE A 2 4.60 -6.60 -14.07
C ILE A 2 6.09 -6.28 -14.15
N ASP A 3 6.74 -6.78 -15.20
CA ASP A 3 8.10 -6.40 -15.52
C ASP A 3 8.14 -4.97 -16.08
N GLY A 4 9.06 -4.18 -15.54
CA GLY A 4 9.33 -2.82 -15.97
C GLY A 4 10.68 -2.68 -16.69
N PRO A 5 11.04 -1.45 -17.07
CA PRO A 5 12.32 -1.17 -17.69
C PRO A 5 13.50 -1.61 -16.81
N ASN A 6 14.60 -2.00 -17.43
CA ASN A 6 15.83 -2.41 -16.74
C ASN A 6 15.64 -3.53 -15.71
N GLY A 7 14.64 -4.38 -15.92
CA GLY A 7 14.37 -5.53 -15.06
C GLY A 7 13.80 -5.19 -13.69
N CYS A 8 13.26 -3.98 -13.49
CA CYS A 8 12.52 -3.67 -12.27
C CYS A 8 11.12 -4.28 -12.29
N LYS A 9 10.50 -4.38 -11.12
CA LYS A 9 9.12 -4.85 -10.95
C LYS A 9 8.22 -3.68 -10.58
N LEU A 10 7.16 -3.49 -11.38
CA LEU A 10 6.21 -2.41 -11.22
C LEU A 10 4.87 -2.91 -10.72
N SER A 11 4.19 -2.09 -9.93
CA SER A 11 2.77 -2.23 -9.62
C SER A 11 2.05 -0.91 -9.88
N LEU A 12 0.73 -0.98 -10.04
CA LEU A 12 -0.13 0.19 -10.19
C LEU A 12 -1.31 0.04 -9.23
N ILE A 13 -1.59 1.12 -8.51
CA ILE A 13 -2.80 1.29 -7.71
C ILE A 13 -3.47 2.62 -8.08
N ILE A 14 -4.75 2.74 -7.77
CA ILE A 14 -5.53 3.89 -8.21
C ILE A 14 -6.14 4.60 -7.00
N CYS A 15 -5.90 5.91 -6.93
CA CYS A 15 -6.61 6.84 -6.08
C CYS A 15 -6.68 6.39 -4.60
N HIS A 16 -7.88 6.04 -4.15
CA HIS A 16 -8.16 5.67 -2.76
C HIS A 16 -7.51 4.35 -2.33
N ASP A 17 -7.16 3.47 -3.26
CA ASP A 17 -6.42 2.23 -2.97
C ASP A 17 -5.16 2.49 -2.12
N GLY A 18 -4.47 3.59 -2.39
CA GLY A 18 -3.26 3.95 -1.67
C GLY A 18 -3.46 4.47 -0.24
N MET A 19 -4.72 4.62 0.20
CA MET A 19 -5.05 4.91 1.60
C MET A 19 -5.13 3.64 2.45
N PHE A 20 -5.19 2.48 1.81
CA PHE A 20 -5.20 1.17 2.46
C PHE A 20 -3.80 0.55 2.40
N PRO A 21 -3.11 0.41 3.53
CA PRO A 21 -1.74 -0.13 3.56
C PRO A 21 -1.66 -1.56 3.02
N GLU A 22 -2.75 -2.32 3.04
CA GLU A 22 -2.86 -3.68 2.54
C GLU A 22 -2.57 -3.75 1.04
N MET A 23 -3.00 -2.77 0.26
CA MET A 23 -2.78 -2.72 -1.20
C MET A 23 -1.29 -2.59 -1.53
N ALA A 24 -0.60 -1.68 -0.84
CA ALA A 24 0.84 -1.50 -1.01
C ALA A 24 1.61 -2.73 -0.48
N ARG A 25 1.16 -3.31 0.62
CA ARG A 25 1.74 -4.51 1.22
C ARG A 25 1.64 -5.70 0.28
N GLU A 26 0.49 -5.91 -0.34
CA GLU A 26 0.29 -6.98 -1.31
C GLU A 26 1.20 -6.81 -2.53
N ALA A 27 1.30 -5.57 -3.05
CA ALA A 27 2.21 -5.27 -4.16
C ALA A 27 3.67 -5.62 -3.81
N ALA A 28 4.11 -5.26 -2.60
CA ALA A 28 5.45 -5.58 -2.11
C ALA A 28 5.69 -7.09 -1.99
N TYR A 29 4.74 -7.83 -1.43
CA TYR A 29 4.83 -9.30 -1.34
C TYR A 29 4.86 -9.98 -2.71
N LYS A 30 4.21 -9.39 -3.72
CA LYS A 30 4.29 -9.85 -5.11
C LYS A 30 5.58 -9.42 -5.81
N GLY A 31 6.47 -8.73 -5.10
CA GLY A 31 7.80 -8.35 -5.57
C GLY A 31 7.90 -6.98 -6.22
N ALA A 32 6.88 -6.12 -6.13
CA ALA A 32 6.96 -4.77 -6.67
C ALA A 32 8.12 -3.98 -6.02
N GLU A 33 8.93 -3.33 -6.82
CA GLU A 33 10.03 -2.47 -6.41
C GLU A 33 9.67 -0.99 -6.56
N ILE A 34 8.80 -0.71 -7.51
CA ILE A 34 8.24 0.61 -7.77
C ILE A 34 6.72 0.48 -7.85
N MET A 35 6.01 1.26 -7.05
CA MET A 35 4.57 1.35 -7.10
C MET A 35 4.16 2.70 -7.69
N LEU A 36 3.35 2.64 -8.73
CA LEU A 36 2.73 3.80 -9.36
C LEU A 36 1.34 4.03 -8.74
N ARG A 37 1.00 5.29 -8.48
CA ARG A 37 -0.34 5.65 -7.99
C ARG A 37 -0.85 6.86 -8.74
N THR A 38 -2.06 6.76 -9.31
CA THR A 38 -2.77 7.86 -9.94
C THR A 38 -3.98 8.25 -9.10
N ALA A 39 -4.26 9.54 -8.97
CA ALA A 39 -5.36 10.03 -8.16
C ALA A 39 -5.94 11.36 -8.68
N GLY A 40 -7.15 11.70 -8.17
CA GLY A 40 -7.80 12.99 -8.41
C GLY A 40 -8.35 13.51 -7.07
N TYR A 41 -7.45 13.99 -6.19
CA TYR A 41 -7.83 14.48 -4.87
C TYR A 41 -7.91 16.00 -4.81
N THR A 42 -8.74 16.49 -3.91
CA THR A 42 -8.88 17.90 -3.54
C THR A 42 -8.06 18.24 -2.29
N ALA A 43 -7.86 19.51 -2.04
CA ALA A 43 -6.98 20.02 -0.98
C ALA A 43 -7.18 19.46 0.45
N PRO A 44 -8.39 19.13 0.92
CA PRO A 44 -8.59 18.60 2.28
C PRO A 44 -7.85 17.30 2.58
N ILE A 45 -7.47 16.53 1.55
CA ILE A 45 -6.77 15.24 1.74
C ILE A 45 -5.25 15.36 1.57
N ARG A 46 -4.71 16.56 1.45
CA ARG A 46 -3.28 16.82 1.17
C ARG A 46 -2.34 16.11 2.12
N ASP A 47 -2.57 16.22 3.41
CA ASP A 47 -1.69 15.63 4.41
C ASP A 47 -1.78 14.10 4.37
N SER A 48 -2.99 13.55 4.24
CA SER A 48 -3.19 12.10 4.08
C SER A 48 -2.51 11.57 2.83
N TRP A 49 -2.57 12.30 1.73
CA TRP A 49 -1.85 11.98 0.50
C TRP A 49 -0.35 11.88 0.73
N LYS A 50 0.23 12.87 1.39
CA LYS A 50 1.66 12.94 1.63
C LYS A 50 2.13 11.78 2.51
N PHE A 51 1.56 11.62 3.71
CA PHE A 51 2.06 10.62 4.63
C PHE A 51 1.75 9.19 4.20
N THR A 52 0.62 8.94 3.50
CA THR A 52 0.34 7.57 3.01
C THR A 52 1.32 7.16 1.92
N ASN A 53 1.69 8.04 1.00
CA ASN A 53 2.66 7.73 -0.04
C ASN A 53 4.06 7.49 0.54
N GLN A 54 4.48 8.28 1.52
CA GLN A 54 5.74 8.06 2.26
C GLN A 54 5.69 6.75 3.06
N SER A 55 4.60 6.50 3.77
CA SER A 55 4.42 5.26 4.54
C SER A 55 4.40 4.03 3.65
N ASN A 56 3.70 4.09 2.52
CA ASN A 56 3.68 2.99 1.55
C ASN A 56 5.07 2.67 1.00
N ALA A 57 5.90 3.69 0.81
CA ALA A 57 7.29 3.51 0.41
C ALA A 57 8.13 2.87 1.54
N PHE A 58 8.14 3.49 2.69
CA PHE A 58 8.96 3.10 3.83
C PHE A 58 8.61 1.74 4.40
N CYS A 59 7.32 1.51 4.70
CA CYS A 59 6.85 0.27 5.32
C CYS A 59 6.98 -0.97 4.41
N ASN A 60 7.21 -0.76 3.11
CA ASN A 60 7.28 -1.83 2.12
C ASN A 60 8.62 -1.91 1.38
N LEU A 61 9.58 -1.06 1.75
CA LEU A 61 10.87 -0.93 1.07
C LEU A 61 10.70 -0.94 -0.46
N MET A 62 9.94 0.02 -0.97
CA MET A 62 9.76 0.22 -2.41
C MET A 62 9.66 1.71 -2.74
N VAL A 63 10.02 2.07 -3.95
CA VAL A 63 9.78 3.42 -4.44
C VAL A 63 8.30 3.61 -4.74
N THR A 64 7.74 4.77 -4.39
CA THR A 64 6.39 5.13 -4.83
C THR A 64 6.43 6.38 -5.70
N ALA A 65 5.81 6.30 -6.88
CA ALA A 65 5.68 7.42 -7.79
C ALA A 65 4.19 7.75 -7.97
N ASN A 66 3.82 8.92 -7.45
CA ASN A 66 2.44 9.26 -7.20
C ASN A 66 2.07 10.52 -7.97
N VAL A 67 1.04 10.46 -8.80
CA VAL A 67 0.51 11.59 -9.55
C VAL A 67 -0.93 11.88 -9.14
N CYS A 68 -1.21 13.16 -8.94
CA CYS A 68 -2.57 13.62 -8.67
C CYS A 68 -2.96 14.67 -9.71
N MET A 69 -4.21 14.63 -10.12
CA MET A 69 -4.78 15.66 -10.99
C MET A 69 -4.60 17.04 -10.35
N CYS A 70 -4.47 18.05 -11.19
CA CYS A 70 -4.37 19.44 -10.76
C CYS A 70 -5.27 20.32 -11.62
N GLY A 71 -5.66 21.46 -11.08
CA GLY A 71 -6.56 22.41 -11.72
C GLY A 71 -8.03 22.19 -11.35
N SER A 72 -8.89 23.01 -11.93
CA SER A 72 -10.33 23.01 -11.67
C SER A 72 -11.09 22.53 -12.89
N ASP A 73 -12.11 21.70 -12.66
CA ASP A 73 -13.10 21.32 -13.68
C ASP A 73 -14.41 22.11 -13.55
N GLY A 74 -14.42 23.13 -12.69
CA GLY A 74 -15.59 23.95 -12.37
C GLY A 74 -16.44 23.41 -11.22
N THR A 75 -16.21 22.17 -10.81
CA THR A 75 -16.89 21.52 -9.65
C THR A 75 -15.90 21.21 -8.55
N PHE A 76 -14.75 20.68 -8.91
CA PHE A 76 -13.70 20.30 -7.98
C PHE A 76 -12.37 20.94 -8.35
N ASP A 77 -11.66 21.40 -7.33
CA ASP A 77 -10.28 21.87 -7.45
C ASP A 77 -9.34 20.74 -7.04
N SER A 78 -8.72 20.13 -8.01
CA SER A 78 -7.73 19.08 -7.80
C SER A 78 -6.41 19.67 -7.30
N MET A 79 -5.81 19.04 -6.29
CA MET A 79 -4.71 19.65 -5.55
C MET A 79 -3.34 19.57 -6.22
N GLY A 80 -3.15 18.67 -7.19
CA GLY A 80 -1.82 18.39 -7.72
C GLY A 80 -0.96 17.64 -6.70
N GLU A 81 0.22 18.17 -6.44
CA GLU A 81 1.18 17.62 -5.46
C GLU A 81 1.61 16.18 -5.78
N GLY A 82 1.95 15.93 -7.05
CA GLY A 82 2.63 14.69 -7.42
C GLY A 82 3.93 14.54 -6.63
N MET A 83 4.30 13.31 -6.27
CA MET A 83 5.53 13.07 -5.52
C MET A 83 6.15 11.72 -5.85
N ILE A 84 7.46 11.66 -5.74
CA ILE A 84 8.22 10.42 -5.78
C ILE A 84 8.88 10.25 -4.42
N CYS A 85 8.58 9.12 -3.76
CA CYS A 85 9.17 8.78 -2.48
C CYS A 85 10.13 7.60 -2.68
N ASN A 86 11.33 7.74 -2.14
CA ASN A 86 12.30 6.66 -2.10
C ASN A 86 11.88 5.58 -1.09
N PHE A 87 12.46 4.40 -1.16
CA PHE A 87 12.14 3.25 -0.30
C PHE A 87 12.36 3.50 1.21
N ASP A 88 13.09 4.53 1.58
CA ASP A 88 13.28 5.00 2.94
C ASP A 88 12.21 6.02 3.41
N GLY A 89 11.21 6.28 2.56
CA GLY A 89 10.15 7.25 2.80
C GLY A 89 10.51 8.71 2.50
N ALA A 90 11.75 8.99 2.09
CA ALA A 90 12.16 10.33 1.72
C ALA A 90 11.48 10.78 0.42
N ILE A 91 10.94 11.98 0.40
CA ILE A 91 10.43 12.59 -0.83
C ILE A 91 11.62 13.08 -1.65
N ILE A 92 11.86 12.47 -2.81
CA ILE A 92 12.98 12.81 -3.69
C ILE A 92 12.58 13.70 -4.87
N ALA A 93 11.29 13.81 -5.15
CA ALA A 93 10.73 14.80 -6.05
C ALA A 93 9.32 15.14 -5.60
N HIS A 94 8.94 16.42 -5.69
CA HIS A 94 7.63 16.90 -5.27
C HIS A 94 7.15 18.01 -6.20
N GLY A 95 5.94 17.86 -6.70
CA GLY A 95 5.27 18.85 -7.53
C GLY A 95 4.62 19.95 -6.70
N THR A 96 4.32 21.05 -7.35
CA THR A 96 3.69 22.21 -6.72
C THR A 96 2.18 22.09 -6.73
N SER A 97 1.55 22.44 -5.63
CA SER A 97 0.09 22.49 -5.52
C SER A 97 -0.53 23.43 -6.54
N GLY A 98 -1.58 22.94 -7.22
CA GLY A 98 -2.41 23.75 -8.11
C GLY A 98 -1.77 24.14 -9.44
N ARG A 99 -0.56 23.67 -9.76
CA ARG A 99 0.10 23.99 -11.02
C ARG A 99 -0.15 22.88 -12.05
N ALA A 100 -0.90 23.21 -13.08
CA ALA A 100 -1.19 22.31 -14.19
C ALA A 100 0.04 22.09 -15.10
N GLY A 101 0.19 20.87 -15.60
CA GLY A 101 1.22 20.52 -16.57
C GLY A 101 2.63 20.42 -16.02
N GLU A 102 2.79 20.29 -14.69
CA GLU A 102 4.09 20.06 -14.09
C GLU A 102 4.53 18.61 -14.27
N ILE A 103 5.78 18.43 -14.69
CA ILE A 103 6.44 17.12 -14.75
C ILE A 103 7.56 17.12 -13.71
N ILE A 104 7.48 16.14 -12.80
CA ILE A 104 8.53 15.88 -11.82
C ILE A 104 9.30 14.63 -12.21
N THR A 105 10.59 14.63 -11.98
CA THR A 105 11.47 13.49 -12.27
C THR A 105 12.43 13.24 -11.13
N ALA A 106 12.78 11.97 -10.94
CA ALA A 106 13.82 11.56 -10.00
C ALA A 106 14.54 10.34 -10.56
N GLU A 107 15.81 10.20 -10.19
CA GLU A 107 16.53 8.96 -10.39
C GLU A 107 16.16 7.97 -9.29
N VAL A 108 15.77 6.76 -9.67
CA VAL A 108 15.45 5.68 -8.74
C VAL A 108 16.35 4.48 -8.98
N ARG A 109 16.68 3.77 -7.91
CA ARG A 109 17.62 2.66 -7.90
C ARG A 109 16.95 1.39 -7.39
N PRO A 110 16.34 0.57 -8.28
CA PRO A 110 15.73 -0.71 -7.88
C PRO A 110 16.71 -1.70 -7.26
N ASP A 111 17.97 -1.63 -7.64
CA ASP A 111 19.04 -2.42 -7.02
C ASP A 111 19.22 -2.10 -5.53
N LEU A 112 19.14 -0.82 -5.14
CA LEU A 112 19.18 -0.42 -3.73
C LEU A 112 17.93 -0.85 -2.97
N VAL A 113 16.76 -0.90 -3.63
CA VAL A 113 15.55 -1.50 -3.04
C VAL A 113 15.78 -2.96 -2.70
N ARG A 114 16.37 -3.74 -3.61
CA ARG A 114 16.69 -5.16 -3.40
C ARG A 114 17.69 -5.33 -2.25
N GLU A 115 18.73 -4.53 -2.26
CA GLU A 115 19.74 -4.54 -1.19
C GLU A 115 19.12 -4.21 0.17
N ALA A 116 18.28 -3.18 0.25
CA ALA A 116 17.59 -2.80 1.47
C ALA A 116 16.69 -3.92 2.01
N ARG A 117 16.00 -4.64 1.14
CA ARG A 117 15.16 -5.79 1.54
C ARG A 117 15.96 -6.92 2.17
N ILE A 118 17.21 -7.08 1.79
CA ILE A 118 18.10 -8.12 2.31
C ILE A 118 18.82 -7.63 3.57
N ASN A 119 19.35 -6.41 3.55
CA ASN A 119 20.36 -5.95 4.51
C ASN A 119 19.80 -5.01 5.59
N TRP A 120 18.69 -4.34 5.33
CA TRP A 120 18.09 -3.48 6.33
C TRP A 120 17.35 -4.33 7.37
N GLY A 121 18.09 -4.72 8.40
CA GLY A 121 17.55 -5.40 9.58
C GLY A 121 16.67 -4.48 10.45
N VAL A 122 15.99 -3.52 9.86
CA VAL A 122 15.22 -2.50 10.58
C VAL A 122 13.89 -3.06 11.03
N GLU A 123 13.39 -2.51 12.09
CA GLU A 123 12.20 -2.97 12.82
C GLU A 123 10.92 -3.06 12.01
N ASN A 124 10.83 -2.34 10.92
CA ASN A 124 9.67 -2.28 10.02
C ASN A 124 9.89 -2.94 8.65
N ASN A 125 11.01 -3.63 8.47
CA ASN A 125 11.24 -4.37 7.25
C ASN A 125 10.42 -5.66 7.23
N ILE A 126 9.41 -5.72 6.37
CA ILE A 126 8.53 -6.87 6.21
C ILE A 126 9.27 -8.15 5.80
N TYR A 127 10.41 -8.02 5.14
CA TYR A 127 11.23 -9.15 4.69
C TYR A 127 12.02 -9.77 5.83
N GLN A 128 12.09 -9.10 6.97
CA GLN A 128 12.73 -9.56 8.21
C GLN A 128 11.72 -10.08 9.25
N PHE A 129 10.46 -10.19 8.91
CA PHE A 129 9.44 -10.69 9.84
C PHE A 129 9.74 -12.10 10.38
N GLY A 130 10.34 -12.96 9.54
CA GLY A 130 10.78 -14.28 9.97
C GLY A 130 11.77 -14.23 11.14
N HIS A 131 12.60 -13.21 11.20
CA HIS A 131 13.54 -12.99 12.30
C HIS A 131 12.83 -12.66 13.62
N ARG A 132 11.66 -12.03 13.55
CA ARG A 132 10.88 -11.62 14.73
C ARG A 132 9.74 -12.58 15.08
N GLY A 133 9.61 -13.69 14.37
CA GLY A 133 8.53 -14.66 14.60
C GLY A 133 7.15 -14.18 14.16
N TYR A 134 7.05 -13.09 13.40
CA TYR A 134 5.77 -12.53 12.98
C TYR A 134 5.20 -13.15 11.71
N VAL A 135 6.02 -13.81 10.92
CA VAL A 135 5.57 -14.45 9.67
C VAL A 135 6.07 -15.88 9.62
N ALA A 136 5.18 -16.77 9.23
CA ALA A 136 5.45 -18.17 9.03
C ALA A 136 6.44 -18.42 7.90
N VAL A 137 7.68 -18.50 8.24
CA VAL A 137 8.57 -19.36 7.48
C VAL A 137 8.67 -20.68 8.26
N LYS A 138 8.05 -21.75 7.74
CA LYS A 138 8.06 -23.08 8.36
C LYS A 138 7.54 -23.13 9.82
N GLY A 139 6.33 -22.65 10.03
CA GLY A 139 5.66 -22.74 11.33
C GLY A 139 5.82 -21.54 12.25
N GLY A 140 6.57 -20.50 11.85
CA GLY A 140 6.79 -19.31 12.69
C GLY A 140 5.56 -18.45 12.97
N ALA A 141 4.48 -18.56 12.18
CA ALA A 141 3.24 -17.84 12.48
C ALA A 141 2.45 -18.43 13.66
N GLN A 142 2.76 -19.64 14.09
CA GLN A 142 2.07 -20.29 15.22
C GLN A 142 2.31 -19.53 16.54
N ASP A 143 3.44 -18.86 16.65
CA ASP A 143 3.81 -18.10 17.84
C ASP A 143 3.56 -16.57 17.67
N CYS A 144 2.95 -16.14 16.56
CA CYS A 144 2.66 -14.74 16.34
C CYS A 144 1.57 -14.26 17.31
N PRO A 145 1.83 -13.21 18.12
CA PRO A 145 0.83 -12.67 19.04
C PRO A 145 -0.33 -11.96 18.29
N TYR A 146 -0.17 -11.72 17.01
CA TYR A 146 -1.18 -11.07 16.17
C TYR A 146 -1.88 -12.09 15.29
N THR A 147 -3.01 -12.60 15.75
CA THR A 147 -3.78 -13.65 15.07
C THR A 147 -4.16 -13.31 13.64
N TYR A 148 -4.46 -12.03 13.35
CA TYR A 148 -4.75 -11.57 12.01
C TYR A 148 -3.59 -11.77 11.01
N MET A 149 -2.36 -11.79 11.49
CA MET A 149 -1.18 -12.06 10.65
C MET A 149 -1.11 -13.53 10.24
N THR A 150 -1.57 -14.43 11.09
CA THR A 150 -1.68 -15.85 10.77
C THR A 150 -2.70 -16.06 9.65
N ASP A 151 -3.86 -15.44 9.77
CA ASP A 151 -4.93 -15.54 8.78
C ASP A 151 -4.50 -14.92 7.44
N LEU A 152 -3.80 -13.78 7.49
CA LEU A 152 -3.27 -13.14 6.31
C LEU A 152 -2.20 -14.01 5.62
N ALA A 153 -1.29 -14.62 6.37
CA ALA A 153 -0.26 -15.51 5.84
C ALA A 153 -0.85 -16.79 5.23
N ALA A 154 -1.96 -17.28 5.78
CA ALA A 154 -2.72 -18.40 5.24
C ALA A 154 -3.61 -18.03 4.04
N GLY A 155 -3.62 -16.75 3.62
CA GLY A 155 -4.54 -16.26 2.60
C GLY A 155 -5.99 -16.19 3.06
N GLN A 156 -6.22 -16.26 4.36
CA GLN A 156 -7.53 -16.14 4.99
C GLN A 156 -7.64 -14.79 5.65
N TYR A 157 -8.83 -14.22 5.57
CA TYR A 157 -9.07 -12.90 6.09
C TYR A 157 -10.47 -12.83 6.71
N ARG A 158 -10.56 -12.38 7.95
CA ARG A 158 -11.81 -12.23 8.66
C ARG A 158 -11.91 -10.84 9.28
N LEU A 159 -13.02 -10.18 9.03
CA LEU A 159 -13.31 -8.92 9.71
C LEU A 159 -13.73 -9.19 11.16
N PRO A 160 -13.19 -8.45 12.15
CA PRO A 160 -13.55 -8.63 13.57
C PRO A 160 -15.04 -8.46 13.86
N TRP A 161 -15.74 -7.71 13.02
CA TRP A 161 -17.17 -7.38 13.13
C TRP A 161 -18.02 -8.06 12.06
N GLU A 162 -17.58 -9.19 11.54
CA GLU A 162 -18.28 -9.91 10.48
C GLU A 162 -19.73 -10.20 10.77
N ASP A 163 -20.04 -10.57 12.02
CA ASP A 163 -21.41 -10.91 12.44
C ASP A 163 -22.29 -9.65 12.55
N GLU A 164 -21.69 -8.49 12.84
CA GLU A 164 -22.37 -7.21 12.91
C GLU A 164 -22.66 -6.63 11.52
N VAL A 165 -21.73 -6.80 10.57
CA VAL A 165 -21.90 -6.31 9.20
C VAL A 165 -23.07 -6.97 8.47
N LYS A 166 -23.42 -8.20 8.84
CA LYS A 166 -24.57 -8.91 8.26
C LYS A 166 -25.92 -8.23 8.56
N THR A 167 -25.98 -7.39 9.57
CA THR A 167 -27.22 -6.70 10.00
C THR A 167 -27.35 -5.30 9.42
N THR A 168 -26.32 -4.77 8.80
CA THR A 168 -26.37 -3.45 8.17
C THR A 168 -26.85 -3.58 6.74
N ASP A 169 -27.89 -2.87 6.39
CA ASP A 169 -28.47 -2.84 5.04
C ASP A 169 -27.61 -2.09 4.01
N GLY A 170 -26.41 -1.71 4.38
CA GLY A 170 -25.50 -0.96 3.50
C GLY A 170 -25.91 0.49 3.27
N SER A 171 -26.90 1.00 3.98
CA SER A 171 -27.44 2.35 3.78
C SER A 171 -26.54 3.48 4.25
N GLY A 172 -25.49 3.17 4.99
CA GLY A 172 -24.44 4.13 5.33
C GLY A 172 -23.50 4.38 4.16
N PHE A 173 -23.59 5.53 3.51
CA PHE A 173 -22.72 5.99 2.42
C PHE A 173 -22.88 5.35 1.03
N GLY A 174 -23.96 4.60 0.77
CA GLY A 174 -24.23 4.06 -0.57
C GLY A 174 -23.28 2.98 -1.05
N PHE A 175 -22.48 2.39 -0.19
CA PHE A 175 -21.65 1.24 -0.52
C PHE A 175 -22.47 -0.05 -0.39
N PRO A 176 -22.36 -0.97 -1.37
CA PRO A 176 -23.02 -2.26 -1.24
C PRO A 176 -22.46 -3.00 -0.01
N THR A 177 -23.35 -3.64 0.73
CA THR A 177 -22.94 -4.55 1.81
C THR A 177 -21.98 -5.58 1.24
N PRO A 178 -20.82 -5.84 1.86
CA PRO A 178 -19.90 -6.85 1.38
C PRO A 178 -20.63 -8.20 1.25
N THR A 179 -20.77 -8.68 0.02
CA THR A 179 -21.49 -9.93 -0.27
C THR A 179 -20.64 -11.16 0.00
N ARG A 180 -19.37 -10.96 0.34
CA ARG A 180 -18.44 -12.05 0.67
C ARG A 180 -17.59 -11.65 1.86
N VAL A 181 -17.84 -12.30 2.95
CA VAL A 181 -16.92 -12.35 4.07
C VAL A 181 -16.23 -13.70 4.01
N PHE A 182 -14.91 -13.69 4.04
CA PHE A 182 -14.14 -14.93 4.09
C PHE A 182 -14.37 -15.59 5.44
N THR A 183 -15.09 -16.67 5.43
CA THR A 183 -15.19 -17.53 6.62
C THR A 183 -14.09 -18.57 6.52
N PRO A 184 -13.19 -18.68 7.50
CA PRO A 184 -12.22 -19.76 7.53
C PRO A 184 -12.94 -21.10 7.41
N THR A 185 -12.51 -21.94 6.49
CA THR A 185 -13.01 -23.31 6.46
C THR A 185 -12.53 -24.05 7.71
N LYS A 186 -13.40 -24.82 8.34
CA LYS A 186 -13.09 -25.57 9.57
C LYS A 186 -11.85 -26.48 9.44
N GLU A 187 -11.44 -26.78 8.22
CA GLU A 187 -10.26 -27.59 7.89
C GLU A 187 -8.91 -26.87 8.12
N ALA A 188 -8.91 -25.56 8.35
CA ALA A 188 -7.69 -24.81 8.66
C ALA A 188 -7.44 -24.64 10.17
N ALA A 189 -8.30 -25.20 11.02
CA ALA A 189 -8.24 -25.12 12.48
C ALA A 189 -7.83 -26.44 13.15
N GLU A 190 -7.51 -27.48 12.38
CA GLU A 190 -6.87 -28.75 12.79
C GLU A 190 -5.43 -28.79 12.26
#